data_be9de71e4490d526c6f688c9111c0624
#
_entry.id   be9de71e4490d526c6f688c9111c0624
#
_cell.length_a   1.000
_cell.length_b   1.000
_cell.length_c   1.000
_cell.angle_alpha   90.00
_cell.angle_beta   90.00
_cell.angle_gamma   90.00
#
_symmetry.space_group_name_H-M   'P 1'
#
loop_
_entity.id
_entity.type
_entity.pdbx_description
1 polymer ?
#
loop_
_entity_poly.entity_id
_entity_poly.type
_entity_poly.pdbx_seq_one_letter_code
_entity_poly.pdbx_strand_id
1 'polypeptide(L)'
;MKKNRLIAWIMIGALTAGMTGCGAAKDAGGRSAAALPRQDWERSEQSAPHTEYDVYLSAAEPVKEVSAAIEIPAADFAAEEDSGAYLSSYMGEDGCLYWDTAGGSVTWEFDVEEAGLYNLALTYCGIAGKNYSIVLDVLLDGEIPYENAKNISLHRLFLDETYFGMEDNAFAKDARGGEIRPALTEQYIWQTAWLTDSLKEYPGPLQFYLSKGHHTVTLMLKEESMALKALRFGHADKMPAYVERLQSWEAAGASDSSGYYAEYEAEKSYLKNDITLFATYDTANAHVTPANASAVLYNTIGKNTWKEAGQEITWEFEVPEDGFYYLAFKVKQSEKSNAYSVREISIDGVVICEDM
;
A
#
# COMPACT_ATOMS: atom_id res chain seq x y z
N MET A 1 -20.96 8.86 -21.99
CA MET A 1 -20.36 9.56 -20.83
C MET A 1 -19.35 8.61 -20.23
N LYS A 2 -18.05 8.96 -20.18
CA LYS A 2 -17.05 8.17 -19.46
C LYS A 2 -17.32 8.39 -17.98
N LYS A 3 -17.70 7.36 -17.24
CA LYS A 3 -17.77 7.39 -15.79
C LYS A 3 -16.33 7.43 -15.27
N ASN A 4 -15.94 8.49 -14.57
CA ASN A 4 -14.64 8.55 -13.90
C ASN A 4 -14.76 7.71 -12.63
N ARG A 5 -14.07 6.58 -12.59
CA ARG A 5 -13.94 5.75 -11.39
C ARG A 5 -12.67 6.15 -10.68
N LEU A 6 -12.78 6.57 -9.45
CA LEU A 6 -11.65 6.82 -8.56
C LEU A 6 -11.47 5.61 -7.64
N ILE A 7 -10.24 5.15 -7.47
CA ILE A 7 -9.89 4.04 -6.58
C ILE A 7 -9.00 4.60 -5.46
N ALA A 8 -9.49 4.59 -4.22
CA ALA A 8 -8.70 5.04 -3.07
C ALA A 8 -8.07 3.85 -2.34
N TRP A 9 -6.77 3.91 -2.16
CA TRP A 9 -5.96 2.95 -1.40
C TRP A 9 -5.56 3.57 -0.06
N ILE A 10 -5.67 2.82 1.02
CA ILE A 10 -5.28 3.31 2.35
C ILE A 10 -4.29 2.33 2.99
N MET A 11 -3.06 2.78 3.17
CA MET A 11 -1.96 2.02 3.76
C MET A 11 -1.72 2.40 5.23
N ILE A 12 -1.21 1.48 6.06
CA ILE A 12 -0.96 1.72 7.48
C ILE A 12 0.54 1.72 7.77
N GLY A 13 1.03 2.81 8.37
CA GLY A 13 2.28 2.84 9.11
C GLY A 13 2.00 3.05 10.60
N ALA A 14 2.67 2.32 11.48
CA ALA A 14 2.52 2.49 12.92
C ALA A 14 3.70 3.26 13.51
N LEU A 15 3.48 4.46 14.01
CA LEU A 15 4.44 5.18 14.86
C LEU A 15 3.77 5.59 16.18
N THR A 16 4.45 5.33 17.29
CA THR A 16 3.98 5.61 18.65
C THR A 16 4.56 6.90 19.20
N ALA A 17 3.74 7.87 19.60
CA ALA A 17 4.05 8.79 20.70
C ALA A 17 2.80 9.55 21.14
N GLY A 18 2.59 9.65 22.44
CA GLY A 18 1.38 10.05 23.11
C GLY A 18 1.22 11.54 23.44
N MET A 19 0.03 11.92 23.79
CA MET A 19 -0.47 12.62 24.97
C MET A 19 -1.77 13.43 24.76
N THR A 20 -2.72 13.10 25.55
CA THR A 20 -3.85 13.73 26.24
C THR A 20 -4.42 15.09 25.85
N GLY A 21 -5.78 15.12 25.82
CA GLY A 21 -6.58 16.32 26.02
C GLY A 21 -8.06 16.16 25.73
N CYS A 22 -8.87 15.93 26.77
CA CYS A 22 -10.34 15.93 26.76
C CYS A 22 -10.90 17.35 26.74
N GLY A 23 -11.93 17.63 25.93
CA GLY A 23 -12.69 18.88 25.97
C GLY A 23 -14.03 18.78 25.24
N ALA A 24 -15.11 19.03 25.95
CA ALA A 24 -16.50 18.79 25.62
C ALA A 24 -17.05 19.69 24.51
N ALA A 25 -18.00 19.13 23.74
CA ALA A 25 -18.76 19.77 22.68
C ALA A 25 -19.92 20.65 23.22
N LYS A 26 -20.21 21.75 22.53
CA LYS A 26 -21.52 22.42 22.50
C LYS A 26 -21.81 23.11 21.16
N ASP A 27 -22.92 22.68 20.62
CA ASP A 27 -23.93 23.29 19.75
C ASP A 27 -23.62 24.26 18.60
N ALA A 28 -24.12 23.82 17.48
CA ALA A 28 -24.75 24.37 16.29
C ALA A 28 -24.86 25.90 16.09
N GLY A 29 -24.36 26.38 14.97
CA GLY A 29 -24.63 27.69 14.40
C GLY A 29 -23.58 28.00 13.34
N GLY A 30 -24.02 28.14 12.07
CA GLY A 30 -23.19 28.31 10.88
C GLY A 30 -21.99 29.22 11.08
N ARG A 31 -20.82 28.62 10.86
CA ARG A 31 -19.56 29.35 10.81
C ARG A 31 -18.75 28.84 9.61
N SER A 32 -18.34 29.83 8.80
CA SER A 32 -17.19 29.71 7.93
C SER A 32 -16.12 28.80 8.55
N ALA A 33 -15.63 27.82 7.79
CA ALA A 33 -14.53 26.99 8.21
C ALA A 33 -13.31 27.88 8.49
N ALA A 34 -13.13 28.21 9.76
CA ALA A 34 -11.87 28.77 10.22
C ALA A 34 -10.85 27.63 10.15
N ALA A 35 -9.78 27.85 9.42
CA ALA A 35 -8.64 26.93 9.40
C ALA A 35 -8.29 26.54 10.83
N LEU A 36 -8.28 25.24 11.10
CA LEU A 36 -7.79 24.72 12.39
C LEU A 36 -6.34 25.22 12.56
N PRO A 37 -5.97 25.73 13.75
CA PRO A 37 -4.61 26.15 13.99
C PRO A 37 -3.68 24.96 13.74
N ARG A 38 -2.74 25.13 12.81
CA ARG A 38 -1.63 24.20 12.60
C ARG A 38 -0.92 24.05 13.94
N GLN A 39 -1.03 22.91 14.55
CA GLN A 39 -0.22 22.59 15.71
C GLN A 39 1.15 22.21 15.15
N ASP A 40 2.12 23.12 15.28
CA ASP A 40 3.52 22.83 14.97
C ASP A 40 3.99 21.77 15.98
N TRP A 41 3.97 20.51 15.50
CA TRP A 41 4.64 19.43 16.18
C TRP A 41 6.12 19.63 15.95
N GLU A 42 6.80 20.30 16.88
CA GLU A 42 8.25 20.18 16.97
C GLU A 42 8.55 18.68 17.16
N ARG A 43 8.95 18.03 16.08
CA ARG A 43 9.55 16.70 16.12
C ARG A 43 10.74 16.86 17.05
N SER A 44 10.66 16.33 18.26
CA SER A 44 11.85 16.20 19.09
C SER A 44 12.83 15.35 18.30
N GLU A 45 13.89 15.96 17.79
CA GLU A 45 15.06 15.30 17.23
C GLU A 45 15.79 14.56 18.35
N GLN A 46 15.15 13.55 18.93
CA GLN A 46 15.89 12.46 19.51
C GLN A 46 16.36 11.65 18.30
N SER A 47 17.61 11.83 17.92
CA SER A 47 18.28 11.01 16.93
C SER A 47 18.07 9.55 17.34
N ALA A 48 17.18 8.87 16.63
CA ALA A 48 17.10 7.42 16.70
C ALA A 48 18.52 6.88 16.41
N PRO A 49 18.95 5.80 17.05
CA PRO A 49 20.24 5.20 16.72
C PRO A 49 20.25 4.98 15.19
N HIS A 50 21.35 5.40 14.55
CA HIS A 50 21.53 5.18 13.12
C HIS A 50 21.41 3.69 12.84
N THR A 51 20.45 3.34 11.99
CA THR A 51 20.25 1.96 11.56
C THR A 51 21.32 1.58 10.52
N GLU A 52 21.45 0.31 10.25
CA GLU A 52 22.36 -0.17 9.20
C GLU A 52 22.02 0.46 7.83
N TYR A 53 20.74 0.64 7.54
CA TYR A 53 20.25 1.28 6.31
C TYR A 53 20.63 2.77 6.23
N ASP A 54 20.52 3.54 7.34
CA ASP A 54 20.96 4.93 7.38
C ASP A 54 22.47 5.06 7.14
N VAL A 55 23.25 4.13 7.70
CA VAL A 55 24.71 4.07 7.49
C VAL A 55 25.02 3.76 6.02
N TYR A 56 24.30 2.81 5.43
CA TYR A 56 24.43 2.46 4.01
C TYR A 56 24.13 3.67 3.10
N LEU A 57 23.03 4.37 3.32
CA LEU A 57 22.67 5.55 2.53
C LEU A 57 23.70 6.67 2.69
N SER A 58 24.18 6.92 3.92
CA SER A 58 25.18 7.96 4.19
C SER A 58 26.54 7.65 3.55
N ALA A 59 26.89 6.38 3.42
CA ALA A 59 28.11 5.97 2.74
C ALA A 59 28.04 6.16 1.22
N ALA A 60 26.84 6.21 0.64
CA ALA A 60 26.60 6.43 -0.76
C ALA A 60 26.60 7.91 -1.18
N GLU A 61 26.73 8.87 -0.26
CA GLU A 61 26.76 10.31 -0.56
C GLU A 61 28.16 10.79 -1.05
N PRO A 62 28.22 11.78 -1.95
CA PRO A 62 27.14 12.52 -2.61
C PRO A 62 26.77 11.91 -3.95
N VAL A 63 25.65 11.30 -4.03
CA VAL A 63 25.18 10.68 -5.29
C VAL A 63 24.11 11.55 -5.93
N LYS A 64 24.31 11.86 -7.19
CA LYS A 64 23.35 12.57 -8.02
C LYS A 64 22.11 11.69 -8.24
N GLU A 65 20.92 12.30 -8.23
CA GLU A 65 19.72 11.61 -8.69
C GLU A 65 19.93 11.11 -10.11
N VAL A 66 19.72 9.80 -10.32
CA VAL A 66 19.89 9.16 -11.61
C VAL A 66 18.63 9.33 -12.44
N SER A 67 18.75 9.65 -13.72
CA SER A 67 17.59 9.91 -14.59
C SER A 67 17.13 8.70 -15.41
N ALA A 68 17.99 7.69 -15.56
CA ALA A 68 17.72 6.53 -16.40
C ALA A 68 17.14 5.37 -15.60
N ALA A 69 16.07 4.74 -16.11
CA ALA A 69 15.58 3.46 -15.62
C ALA A 69 16.27 2.30 -16.34
N ILE A 70 16.51 1.21 -15.61
CA ILE A 70 17.06 -0.05 -16.12
C ILE A 70 15.94 -1.09 -16.00
N GLU A 71 15.43 -1.54 -17.16
CA GLU A 71 14.41 -2.59 -17.22
C GLU A 71 15.09 -3.94 -17.49
N ILE A 72 14.79 -4.93 -16.67
CA ILE A 72 15.34 -6.28 -16.77
C ILE A 72 14.16 -7.25 -16.90
N PRO A 73 13.93 -7.83 -18.12
CA PRO A 73 12.91 -8.85 -18.27
C PRO A 73 13.21 -10.05 -17.36
N ALA A 74 12.22 -10.57 -16.66
CA ALA A 74 12.44 -11.71 -15.79
C ALA A 74 12.90 -12.97 -16.56
N ALA A 75 12.60 -13.02 -17.87
CA ALA A 75 13.05 -14.11 -18.76
C ALA A 75 14.56 -14.12 -19.01
N ASP A 76 15.24 -13.00 -18.82
CA ASP A 76 16.69 -12.84 -19.10
C ASP A 76 17.56 -13.19 -17.89
N PHE A 77 17.09 -14.10 -17.04
CA PHE A 77 17.90 -14.55 -15.90
C PHE A 77 19.17 -15.28 -16.31
N ALA A 78 20.27 -15.00 -15.60
CA ALA A 78 21.59 -15.56 -15.88
C ALA A 78 21.84 -16.88 -15.17
N ALA A 79 21.30 -17.04 -13.96
CA ALA A 79 21.45 -18.24 -13.15
C ALA A 79 20.21 -18.52 -12.30
N GLU A 80 19.99 -19.80 -12.00
CA GLU A 80 18.97 -20.32 -11.11
C GLU A 80 19.61 -21.37 -10.21
N GLU A 81 19.35 -21.28 -8.90
CA GLU A 81 19.86 -22.23 -7.91
C GLU A 81 18.71 -22.75 -7.04
N ASP A 82 18.41 -24.03 -7.15
CA ASP A 82 17.44 -24.78 -6.33
C ASP A 82 16.03 -24.13 -6.27
N SER A 83 15.70 -23.22 -7.20
CA SER A 83 14.41 -22.52 -7.21
C SER A 83 13.33 -23.32 -7.93
N GLY A 84 13.71 -24.14 -8.91
CA GLY A 84 12.77 -24.79 -9.81
C GLY A 84 11.97 -23.82 -10.68
N ALA A 85 12.38 -22.54 -10.74
CA ALA A 85 11.70 -21.53 -11.53
C ALA A 85 11.93 -21.79 -13.04
N TYR A 86 10.91 -21.54 -13.85
CA TYR A 86 10.94 -21.76 -15.29
C TYR A 86 10.12 -20.74 -16.05
N LEU A 87 10.40 -20.59 -17.34
CA LEU A 87 9.63 -19.66 -18.19
C LEU A 87 8.27 -20.26 -18.57
N SER A 88 7.23 -19.50 -18.44
CA SER A 88 5.85 -19.89 -18.76
C SER A 88 5.01 -18.69 -19.18
N SER A 89 3.79 -18.97 -19.62
CA SER A 89 2.73 -17.95 -19.76
C SER A 89 1.83 -18.00 -18.53
N TYR A 90 1.52 -16.86 -17.96
CA TYR A 90 0.65 -16.78 -16.79
C TYR A 90 -0.23 -15.51 -16.82
N MET A 91 -1.53 -15.65 -16.56
CA MET A 91 -2.50 -14.54 -16.48
C MET A 91 -2.40 -13.55 -17.65
N GLY A 92 -2.28 -14.07 -18.87
CA GLY A 92 -2.27 -13.29 -20.12
C GLY A 92 -0.91 -12.72 -20.52
N GLU A 93 0.15 -12.95 -19.74
CA GLU A 93 1.51 -12.56 -20.06
C GLU A 93 2.35 -13.78 -20.46
N ASP A 94 3.08 -13.65 -21.56
CA ASP A 94 3.97 -14.68 -22.06
C ASP A 94 5.42 -14.44 -21.60
N GLY A 95 6.17 -15.52 -21.43
CA GLY A 95 7.60 -15.45 -21.09
C GLY A 95 7.90 -14.91 -19.70
N CYS A 96 6.96 -15.00 -18.78
CA CYS A 96 7.22 -14.68 -17.37
C CYS A 96 7.97 -15.82 -16.68
N LEU A 97 8.75 -15.50 -15.65
CA LEU A 97 9.37 -16.45 -14.77
C LEU A 97 8.31 -16.97 -13.80
N TYR A 98 7.97 -18.26 -13.93
CA TYR A 98 6.99 -18.93 -13.06
C TYR A 98 7.73 -19.63 -11.93
N TRP A 99 7.49 -19.18 -10.70
CA TRP A 99 8.18 -19.63 -9.51
C TRP A 99 7.15 -20.13 -8.48
N ASP A 100 6.78 -21.40 -8.61
CA ASP A 100 5.66 -22.01 -7.90
C ASP A 100 6.04 -22.69 -6.56
N THR A 101 7.31 -22.70 -6.24
CA THR A 101 7.81 -23.32 -5.01
C THR A 101 8.76 -22.33 -4.31
N ALA A 102 8.45 -21.97 -3.07
CA ALA A 102 9.36 -21.18 -2.26
C ALA A 102 10.67 -21.92 -2.01
N GLY A 103 11.77 -21.20 -2.09
CA GLY A 103 13.13 -21.71 -1.95
C GLY A 103 13.99 -21.34 -3.15
N GLY A 104 15.30 -21.52 -3.00
CA GLY A 104 16.28 -21.20 -4.01
C GLY A 104 16.39 -19.73 -4.39
N SER A 105 17.12 -19.47 -5.44
CA SER A 105 17.38 -18.11 -5.92
C SER A 105 17.41 -18.03 -7.44
N VAL A 106 17.15 -16.84 -7.96
CA VAL A 106 17.30 -16.49 -9.39
C VAL A 106 18.08 -15.20 -9.49
N THR A 107 19.06 -15.18 -10.41
CA THR A 107 19.99 -14.07 -10.59
C THR A 107 19.90 -13.49 -12.00
N TRP A 108 19.89 -12.18 -12.10
CA TRP A 108 19.97 -11.41 -13.34
C TRP A 108 21.23 -10.59 -13.37
N GLU A 109 21.81 -10.43 -14.56
CA GLU A 109 22.96 -9.58 -14.85
C GLU A 109 22.49 -8.34 -15.60
N PHE A 110 23.06 -7.18 -15.28
CA PHE A 110 22.71 -5.91 -15.93
C PHE A 110 23.85 -4.91 -15.85
N ASP A 111 23.83 -3.93 -16.75
CA ASP A 111 24.82 -2.86 -16.81
C ASP A 111 24.23 -1.54 -16.32
N VAL A 112 25.00 -0.83 -15.51
CA VAL A 112 24.68 0.49 -14.94
C VAL A 112 25.54 1.55 -15.63
N GLU A 113 24.92 2.50 -16.31
CA GLU A 113 25.63 3.57 -17.01
C GLU A 113 26.00 4.73 -16.10
N GLU A 114 25.17 5.02 -15.11
CA GLU A 114 25.32 6.14 -14.17
C GLU A 114 25.26 5.63 -12.73
N ALA A 115 26.33 5.90 -11.94
CA ALA A 115 26.38 5.52 -10.55
C ALA A 115 25.38 6.34 -9.73
N GLY A 116 24.64 5.67 -8.83
CA GLY A 116 23.63 6.36 -8.03
C GLY A 116 22.85 5.47 -7.08
N LEU A 117 21.90 6.09 -6.38
CA LEU A 117 20.89 5.39 -5.60
C LEU A 117 19.68 5.12 -6.49
N TYR A 118 19.26 3.88 -6.55
CA TYR A 118 18.13 3.40 -7.35
C TYR A 118 17.10 2.74 -6.43
N ASN A 119 15.83 2.90 -6.73
CA ASN A 119 14.79 2.04 -6.18
C ASN A 119 14.63 0.81 -7.08
N LEU A 120 14.23 -0.32 -6.51
CA LEU A 120 13.91 -1.54 -7.25
C LEU A 120 12.41 -1.80 -7.21
N ALA A 121 11.80 -1.94 -8.38
CA ALA A 121 10.42 -2.39 -8.53
C ALA A 121 10.36 -3.78 -9.15
N LEU A 122 9.35 -4.55 -8.80
CA LEU A 122 9.03 -5.84 -9.39
C LEU A 122 7.65 -5.78 -10.04
N THR A 123 7.55 -6.31 -11.27
CA THR A 123 6.26 -6.58 -11.90
C THR A 123 5.94 -8.07 -11.74
N TYR A 124 4.99 -8.36 -10.86
CA TYR A 124 4.70 -9.71 -10.41
C TYR A 124 3.19 -9.99 -10.35
N CYS A 125 2.86 -11.27 -10.26
CA CYS A 125 1.51 -11.78 -9.98
C CYS A 125 1.61 -12.94 -9.00
N GLY A 126 0.73 -13.00 -8.00
CA GLY A 126 0.66 -14.15 -7.10
C GLY A 126 0.27 -15.42 -7.86
N ILE A 127 0.79 -16.56 -7.43
CA ILE A 127 0.36 -17.90 -7.85
C ILE A 127 -0.43 -18.51 -6.71
N ALA A 128 -1.43 -19.36 -6.99
CA ALA A 128 -2.22 -20.02 -5.95
C ALA A 128 -1.36 -20.67 -4.88
N GLY A 129 -1.61 -20.33 -3.62
CA GLY A 129 -0.81 -20.76 -2.49
C GLY A 129 -1.59 -20.77 -1.17
N LYS A 130 -0.95 -20.41 -0.08
CA LYS A 130 -1.54 -20.37 1.27
C LYS A 130 -2.17 -19.02 1.62
N ASN A 131 -2.18 -18.07 0.68
CA ASN A 131 -2.72 -16.72 0.84
C ASN A 131 -1.97 -15.82 1.83
N TYR A 132 -0.70 -16.11 2.10
CA TYR A 132 0.20 -15.19 2.81
C TYR A 132 0.88 -14.23 1.82
N SER A 133 1.53 -13.20 2.33
CA SER A 133 2.40 -12.34 1.51
C SER A 133 3.55 -13.16 0.91
N ILE A 134 3.95 -12.81 -0.30
CA ILE A 134 5.15 -13.36 -0.93
C ILE A 134 6.34 -12.70 -0.23
N VAL A 135 7.28 -13.49 0.27
CA VAL A 135 8.45 -12.98 1.00
C VAL A 135 9.72 -13.35 0.26
N LEU A 136 10.59 -12.36 0.07
CA LEU A 136 11.87 -12.55 -0.62
C LEU A 136 12.99 -11.73 0.03
N ASP A 137 14.24 -12.15 -0.21
CA ASP A 137 15.43 -11.36 0.05
C ASP A 137 16.00 -10.85 -1.28
N VAL A 138 16.67 -9.68 -1.24
CA VAL A 138 17.37 -9.09 -2.39
C VAL A 138 18.86 -9.03 -2.10
N LEU A 139 19.65 -9.60 -3.02
CA LEU A 139 21.11 -9.49 -3.01
C LEU A 139 21.55 -8.66 -4.19
N LEU A 140 22.56 -7.83 -4.00
CA LEU A 140 23.30 -7.15 -5.05
C LEU A 140 24.74 -7.66 -5.05
N ASP A 141 25.23 -8.03 -6.22
CA ASP A 141 26.59 -8.56 -6.40
C ASP A 141 26.93 -9.73 -5.44
N GLY A 142 25.89 -10.55 -5.14
CA GLY A 142 25.99 -11.71 -4.26
C GLY A 142 25.90 -11.42 -2.77
N GLU A 143 25.74 -10.16 -2.36
CA GLU A 143 25.66 -9.76 -0.96
C GLU A 143 24.33 -9.08 -0.63
N ILE A 144 23.84 -9.23 0.60
CA ILE A 144 22.70 -8.47 1.10
C ILE A 144 23.20 -7.06 1.48
N PRO A 145 22.71 -6.00 0.83
CA PRO A 145 23.28 -4.65 1.01
C PRO A 145 23.02 -4.07 2.40
N TYR A 146 21.91 -4.43 3.04
CA TYR A 146 21.50 -4.02 4.39
C TYR A 146 20.36 -4.90 4.88
N GLU A 147 20.08 -4.90 6.20
CA GLU A 147 19.11 -5.82 6.81
C GLU A 147 17.69 -5.68 6.24
N ASN A 148 17.25 -4.45 5.91
CA ASN A 148 15.90 -4.21 5.34
C ASN A 148 15.71 -4.76 3.90
N ALA A 149 16.80 -5.22 3.24
CA ALA A 149 16.73 -5.96 1.98
C ALA A 149 16.34 -7.44 2.17
N LYS A 150 16.17 -7.88 3.42
CA LYS A 150 15.66 -9.20 3.78
C LYS A 150 14.18 -9.14 4.11
N ASN A 151 13.51 -10.27 3.90
CA ASN A 151 12.10 -10.48 4.24
C ASN A 151 11.18 -9.41 3.65
N ILE A 152 11.51 -8.93 2.46
CA ILE A 152 10.66 -7.98 1.73
C ILE A 152 9.34 -8.66 1.39
N SER A 153 8.23 -8.03 1.75
CA SER A 153 6.89 -8.54 1.51
C SER A 153 6.28 -7.93 0.26
N LEU A 154 5.85 -8.80 -0.65
CA LEU A 154 5.02 -8.43 -1.79
C LEU A 154 3.59 -8.87 -1.51
N HIS A 155 2.65 -7.97 -1.77
CA HIS A 155 1.26 -8.19 -1.42
C HIS A 155 0.51 -9.03 -2.46
N ARG A 156 -0.53 -9.71 -1.99
CA ARG A 156 -1.53 -10.40 -2.81
C ARG A 156 -2.83 -9.61 -2.71
N LEU A 157 -3.73 -9.79 -3.65
CA LEU A 157 -4.98 -9.04 -3.68
C LEU A 157 -6.17 -9.98 -3.46
N PHE A 158 -7.11 -9.56 -2.64
CA PHE A 158 -8.31 -10.32 -2.29
C PHE A 158 -9.55 -9.47 -2.50
N LEU A 159 -10.61 -10.12 -2.97
CA LEU A 159 -11.93 -9.55 -3.19
C LEU A 159 -12.97 -10.36 -2.41
N ASP A 160 -13.97 -9.70 -1.85
CA ASP A 160 -15.15 -10.40 -1.30
C ASP A 160 -15.92 -11.09 -2.42
N GLU A 161 -16.24 -12.39 -2.29
CA GLU A 161 -16.98 -13.15 -3.31
C GLU A 161 -18.34 -12.56 -3.66
N THR A 162 -18.92 -11.77 -2.77
CA THR A 162 -20.20 -11.09 -2.96
C THR A 162 -20.08 -9.63 -3.38
N TYR A 163 -18.89 -9.19 -3.78
CA TYR A 163 -18.68 -7.83 -4.26
C TYR A 163 -19.20 -7.70 -5.70
N PHE A 164 -20.25 -6.93 -5.90
CA PHE A 164 -20.89 -6.69 -7.22
C PHE A 164 -20.73 -5.23 -7.70
N GLY A 165 -19.87 -4.45 -7.07
CA GLY A 165 -19.74 -3.02 -7.32
C GLY A 165 -20.54 -2.17 -6.33
N MET A 166 -20.49 -0.85 -6.51
CA MET A 166 -20.99 0.11 -5.52
C MET A 166 -22.50 0.05 -5.27
N GLU A 167 -23.33 -0.26 -6.27
CA GLU A 167 -24.78 -0.19 -6.15
C GLU A 167 -25.42 -1.42 -5.49
N ASP A 168 -24.84 -2.60 -5.69
CA ASP A 168 -25.43 -3.89 -5.28
C ASP A 168 -24.58 -4.66 -4.25
N ASN A 169 -23.59 -4.02 -3.65
CA ASN A 169 -22.69 -4.65 -2.70
C ASN A 169 -23.38 -4.88 -1.35
N ALA A 170 -24.19 -5.94 -1.28
CA ALA A 170 -24.94 -6.32 -0.10
C ALA A 170 -24.51 -7.70 0.40
N PHE A 171 -24.32 -7.82 1.71
CA PHE A 171 -24.05 -9.12 2.33
C PHE A 171 -25.28 -10.04 2.26
N ALA A 172 -25.05 -11.33 2.01
CA ALA A 172 -26.06 -12.35 2.14
C ALA A 172 -26.59 -12.39 3.58
N LYS A 173 -27.86 -12.77 3.77
CA LYS A 173 -28.48 -12.83 5.09
C LYS A 173 -28.93 -14.24 5.45
N ASP A 174 -28.80 -14.57 6.72
CA ASP A 174 -29.35 -15.80 7.28
C ASP A 174 -30.88 -15.68 7.49
N ALA A 175 -31.51 -16.78 7.94
CA ALA A 175 -32.94 -16.83 8.21
C ALA A 175 -33.43 -15.89 9.33
N ARG A 176 -32.53 -15.33 10.13
CA ARG A 176 -32.81 -14.38 11.22
C ARG A 176 -32.50 -12.94 10.83
N GLY A 177 -32.08 -12.71 9.58
CA GLY A 177 -31.70 -11.40 9.07
C GLY A 177 -30.29 -10.97 9.41
N GLY A 178 -29.48 -11.86 10.00
CA GLY A 178 -28.07 -11.63 10.24
C GLY A 178 -27.26 -11.72 8.95
N GLU A 179 -26.31 -10.84 8.78
CA GLU A 179 -25.42 -10.85 7.62
C GLU A 179 -24.39 -11.98 7.72
N ILE A 180 -24.11 -12.60 6.59
CA ILE A 180 -23.14 -13.67 6.43
C ILE A 180 -21.89 -13.06 5.79
N ARG A 181 -20.76 -13.25 6.45
CA ARG A 181 -19.47 -12.79 5.92
C ARG A 181 -19.16 -13.54 4.63
N PRO A 182 -18.88 -12.82 3.53
CA PRO A 182 -18.39 -13.45 2.32
C PRO A 182 -16.99 -14.06 2.53
N ALA A 183 -16.65 -15.08 1.78
CA ALA A 183 -15.28 -15.53 1.65
C ALA A 183 -14.48 -14.49 0.85
N LEU A 184 -13.17 -14.44 1.10
CA LEU A 184 -12.23 -13.67 0.31
C LEU A 184 -11.64 -14.57 -0.75
N THR A 185 -11.73 -14.13 -2.01
CA THR A 185 -11.15 -14.81 -3.16
C THR A 185 -9.95 -14.04 -3.66
N GLU A 186 -8.83 -14.73 -3.79
CA GLU A 186 -7.61 -14.13 -4.33
C GLU A 186 -7.81 -13.70 -5.78
N GLN A 187 -7.28 -12.55 -6.12
CA GLN A 187 -7.28 -11.96 -7.45
C GLN A 187 -5.88 -12.04 -8.04
N TYR A 188 -5.73 -12.82 -9.10
CA TYR A 188 -4.45 -12.98 -9.82
C TYR A 188 -4.30 -11.85 -10.84
N ILE A 189 -3.81 -10.71 -10.36
CA ILE A 189 -3.62 -9.48 -11.14
C ILE A 189 -2.14 -9.12 -11.13
N TRP A 190 -1.60 -8.77 -12.31
CA TRP A 190 -0.25 -8.24 -12.42
C TRP A 190 -0.14 -6.89 -11.72
N GLN A 191 0.83 -6.78 -10.83
CA GLN A 191 1.13 -5.61 -10.03
C GLN A 191 2.56 -5.18 -10.30
N THR A 192 2.81 -3.86 -10.30
CA THR A 192 4.18 -3.32 -10.26
C THR A 192 4.32 -2.58 -8.94
N ALA A 193 5.22 -3.02 -8.11
CA ALA A 193 5.46 -2.44 -6.80
C ALA A 193 6.94 -2.14 -6.57
N TRP A 194 7.23 -0.95 -6.07
CA TRP A 194 8.52 -0.63 -5.51
C TRP A 194 8.75 -1.42 -4.22
N LEU A 195 9.95 -1.95 -4.06
CA LEU A 195 10.30 -2.65 -2.83
C LEU A 195 10.42 -1.65 -1.67
N THR A 196 9.71 -1.96 -0.61
CA THR A 196 9.65 -1.13 0.60
C THR A 196 10.06 -1.93 1.82
N ASP A 197 10.46 -1.25 2.87
CA ASP A 197 10.67 -1.89 4.17
C ASP A 197 9.38 -2.56 4.66
N SER A 198 9.45 -3.86 4.98
CA SER A 198 8.28 -4.64 5.40
C SER A 198 7.70 -4.18 6.73
N LEU A 199 8.50 -3.57 7.59
CA LEU A 199 8.06 -2.98 8.86
C LEU A 199 7.59 -1.54 8.71
N LYS A 200 7.82 -0.92 7.53
CA LYS A 200 7.50 0.49 7.27
C LYS A 200 8.15 1.45 8.27
N GLU A 201 9.33 1.11 8.77
CA GLU A 201 10.15 2.00 9.59
C GLU A 201 10.71 3.16 8.75
N TYR A 202 10.95 2.88 7.45
CA TYR A 202 11.37 3.86 6.47
C TYR A 202 10.22 4.21 5.53
N PRO A 203 9.92 5.50 5.36
CA PRO A 203 8.91 5.93 4.41
C PRO A 203 9.42 5.77 2.98
N GLY A 204 8.55 5.28 2.10
CA GLY A 204 8.84 5.13 0.68
C GLY A 204 9.67 3.91 0.32
N PRO A 205 10.06 3.80 -0.96
CA PRO A 205 10.81 2.68 -1.49
C PRO A 205 12.26 2.63 -1.00
N LEU A 206 12.74 1.40 -0.77
CA LEU A 206 14.14 1.15 -0.43
C LEU A 206 15.06 1.57 -1.58
N GLN A 207 16.23 2.10 -1.22
CA GLN A 207 17.25 2.56 -2.16
C GLN A 207 18.46 1.63 -2.14
N PHE A 208 19.00 1.38 -3.34
CA PHE A 208 20.13 0.51 -3.59
C PHE A 208 21.21 1.33 -4.32
N TYR A 209 22.41 1.38 -3.79
CA TYR A 209 23.52 2.02 -4.47
C TYR A 209 24.09 1.10 -5.56
N LEU A 210 24.14 1.60 -6.78
CA LEU A 210 24.78 0.94 -7.90
C LEU A 210 25.92 1.81 -8.42
N SER A 211 27.10 1.25 -8.53
CA SER A 211 28.23 1.90 -9.20
C SER A 211 28.04 1.83 -10.73
N LYS A 212 28.83 2.57 -11.48
CA LYS A 212 28.88 2.36 -12.92
C LYS A 212 29.59 1.06 -13.24
N GLY A 213 28.98 0.21 -14.06
CA GLY A 213 29.55 -1.06 -14.49
C GLY A 213 28.55 -2.19 -14.52
N HIS A 214 29.09 -3.40 -14.53
CA HIS A 214 28.31 -4.63 -14.53
C HIS A 214 27.93 -5.03 -13.10
N HIS A 215 26.67 -5.41 -12.90
CA HIS A 215 26.09 -5.80 -11.63
C HIS A 215 25.22 -7.05 -11.75
N THR A 216 24.98 -7.67 -10.62
CA THR A 216 24.00 -8.75 -10.48
C THR A 216 22.95 -8.40 -9.44
N VAL A 217 21.70 -8.77 -9.71
CA VAL A 217 20.64 -8.78 -8.71
C VAL A 217 20.12 -10.20 -8.56
N THR A 218 20.06 -10.67 -7.31
CA THR A 218 19.53 -12.01 -6.97
C THR A 218 18.32 -11.86 -6.08
N LEU A 219 17.24 -12.52 -6.44
CA LEU A 219 16.07 -12.69 -5.58
C LEU A 219 16.11 -14.08 -4.97
N MET A 220 15.88 -14.18 -3.66
CA MET A 220 15.71 -15.44 -2.94
C MET A 220 14.27 -15.51 -2.44
N LEU A 221 13.45 -16.38 -3.02
CA LEU A 221 12.05 -16.56 -2.63
C LEU A 221 11.96 -17.41 -1.36
N LYS A 222 11.41 -16.85 -0.29
CA LYS A 222 11.33 -17.50 1.02
C LYS A 222 9.95 -18.07 1.34
N GLU A 223 8.91 -17.35 0.98
CA GLU A 223 7.53 -17.76 1.25
C GLU A 223 6.65 -17.47 0.07
N GLU A 224 5.66 -18.32 -0.16
CA GLU A 224 4.65 -18.25 -1.21
C GLU A 224 5.25 -18.34 -2.63
N SER A 225 4.39 -18.21 -3.62
CA SER A 225 4.72 -18.43 -5.03
C SER A 225 4.35 -17.21 -5.84
N MET A 226 5.12 -16.92 -6.90
CA MET A 226 4.88 -15.79 -7.79
C MET A 226 5.24 -16.10 -9.23
N ALA A 227 4.58 -15.40 -10.15
CA ALA A 227 5.07 -15.18 -11.50
C ALA A 227 5.71 -13.78 -11.56
N LEU A 228 6.89 -13.68 -12.14
CA LEU A 228 7.64 -12.43 -12.27
C LEU A 228 7.80 -12.08 -13.75
N LYS A 229 7.46 -10.84 -14.13
CA LYS A 229 7.55 -10.36 -15.51
C LYS A 229 8.80 -9.52 -15.74
N ALA A 230 9.12 -8.64 -14.79
CA ALA A 230 10.25 -7.74 -14.93
C ALA A 230 10.74 -7.24 -13.56
N LEU A 231 12.01 -6.86 -13.53
CA LEU A 231 12.63 -6.05 -12.50
C LEU A 231 12.94 -4.68 -13.11
N ARG A 232 12.83 -3.64 -12.31
CA ARG A 232 13.14 -2.27 -12.76
C ARG A 232 13.92 -1.54 -11.69
N PHE A 233 15.14 -1.13 -12.01
CA PHE A 233 15.86 -0.11 -11.26
C PHE A 233 15.53 1.28 -11.80
N GLY A 234 15.21 2.21 -10.92
CA GLY A 234 14.85 3.57 -11.31
C GLY A 234 14.60 4.43 -10.09
N HIS A 235 13.91 5.53 -10.28
CA HIS A 235 13.45 6.36 -9.18
C HIS A 235 11.94 6.24 -9.03
N ALA A 236 11.49 6.10 -7.79
CA ALA A 236 10.11 6.40 -7.46
C ALA A 236 9.88 7.91 -7.59
N ASP A 237 8.72 8.29 -8.10
CA ASP A 237 8.37 9.70 -8.23
C ASP A 237 8.42 10.36 -6.84
N LYS A 238 9.08 11.52 -6.78
CA LYS A 238 9.11 12.32 -5.56
C LYS A 238 7.73 12.91 -5.33
N MET A 239 7.17 12.62 -4.17
CA MET A 239 5.89 13.19 -3.80
C MET A 239 6.05 14.71 -3.57
N PRO A 240 5.22 15.54 -4.21
CA PRO A 240 5.24 16.97 -3.97
C PRO A 240 4.60 17.29 -2.60
N ALA A 241 4.98 18.44 -2.02
CA ALA A 241 4.27 18.97 -0.89
C ALA A 241 2.81 19.31 -1.27
N TYR A 242 1.88 19.26 -0.32
CA TYR A 242 0.46 19.52 -0.58
C TYR A 242 0.23 20.87 -1.28
N VAL A 243 0.93 21.93 -0.85
CA VAL A 243 0.80 23.26 -1.44
C VAL A 243 1.21 23.28 -2.91
N GLU A 244 2.27 22.58 -3.28
CA GLU A 244 2.74 22.49 -4.67
C GLU A 244 1.72 21.74 -5.54
N ARG A 245 1.17 20.65 -5.01
CA ARG A 245 0.14 19.87 -5.70
C ARG A 245 -1.13 20.68 -5.91
N LEU A 246 -1.59 21.39 -4.88
CA LEU A 246 -2.76 22.26 -4.95
C LEU A 246 -2.57 23.34 -6.02
N GLN A 247 -1.44 24.04 -6.02
CA GLN A 247 -1.13 25.06 -7.02
C GLN A 247 -1.12 24.50 -8.45
N SER A 248 -0.61 23.28 -8.63
CA SER A 248 -0.59 22.65 -9.95
C SER A 248 -2.01 22.35 -10.47
N TRP A 249 -2.91 21.91 -9.61
CA TRP A 249 -4.30 21.62 -9.96
C TRP A 249 -5.11 22.89 -10.22
N GLU A 250 -4.94 23.93 -9.41
CA GLU A 250 -5.54 25.24 -9.64
C GLU A 250 -5.09 25.84 -10.97
N ALA A 251 -3.79 25.73 -11.29
CA ALA A 251 -3.25 26.17 -12.57
C ALA A 251 -3.81 25.36 -13.76
N ALA A 252 -4.18 24.10 -13.54
CA ALA A 252 -4.86 23.25 -14.52
C ALA A 252 -6.37 23.53 -14.61
N GLY A 253 -6.92 24.45 -13.79
CA GLY A 253 -8.32 24.85 -13.81
C GLY A 253 -9.23 24.06 -12.88
N ALA A 254 -8.67 23.30 -11.94
CA ALA A 254 -9.48 22.62 -10.93
C ALA A 254 -10.14 23.66 -10.00
N SER A 255 -11.37 23.39 -9.61
CA SER A 255 -12.17 24.24 -8.72
C SER A 255 -12.95 23.39 -7.74
N ASP A 256 -13.48 24.01 -6.69
CA ASP A 256 -14.33 23.33 -5.73
C ASP A 256 -15.57 22.76 -6.42
N SER A 257 -15.83 21.47 -6.22
CA SER A 257 -17.10 20.86 -6.56
C SER A 257 -18.16 21.28 -5.56
N SER A 258 -19.37 21.53 -6.01
CA SER A 258 -20.46 21.97 -5.13
C SER A 258 -21.63 21.01 -5.16
N GLY A 259 -22.18 20.72 -3.96
CA GLY A 259 -23.45 20.03 -3.81
C GLY A 259 -23.38 18.49 -3.94
N TYR A 260 -22.21 17.90 -4.09
CA TYR A 260 -22.06 16.45 -4.06
C TYR A 260 -21.74 15.95 -2.62
N TYR A 261 -22.48 14.96 -2.20
CA TYR A 261 -22.23 14.19 -0.98
C TYR A 261 -22.53 12.73 -1.24
N ALA A 262 -21.63 11.85 -0.85
CA ALA A 262 -21.84 10.41 -0.85
C ALA A 262 -21.24 9.81 0.41
N GLU A 263 -21.84 8.74 0.91
CA GLU A 263 -21.36 7.98 2.05
C GLU A 263 -21.19 6.52 1.62
N TYR A 264 -20.04 5.95 1.92
CA TYR A 264 -19.67 4.59 1.58
C TYR A 264 -19.37 3.82 2.86
N GLU A 265 -20.02 2.67 3.00
CA GLU A 265 -19.80 1.78 4.13
C GLU A 265 -18.43 1.11 4.03
N ALA A 266 -17.59 1.32 5.03
CA ALA A 266 -16.19 0.90 4.98
C ALA A 266 -16.00 -0.62 4.87
N GLU A 267 -16.92 -1.40 5.44
CA GLU A 267 -16.90 -2.86 5.36
C GLU A 267 -17.20 -3.42 3.96
N LYS A 268 -17.71 -2.59 3.06
CA LYS A 268 -17.97 -2.93 1.66
C LYS A 268 -16.83 -2.49 0.74
N SER A 269 -15.62 -2.83 1.12
CA SER A 269 -14.42 -2.47 0.38
C SER A 269 -14.24 -3.32 -0.89
N TYR A 270 -13.54 -2.77 -1.89
CA TYR A 270 -13.26 -3.43 -3.16
C TYR A 270 -12.16 -4.48 -3.02
N LEU A 271 -10.91 -4.05 -2.82
CA LEU A 271 -9.76 -4.95 -2.68
C LEU A 271 -9.10 -4.81 -1.31
N LYS A 272 -8.41 -5.87 -0.92
CA LYS A 272 -7.56 -5.92 0.26
C LYS A 272 -6.28 -6.64 -0.10
N ASN A 273 -5.18 -6.24 0.49
CA ASN A 273 -3.90 -6.92 0.25
C ASN A 273 -3.56 -7.97 1.32
N ASP A 274 -4.47 -8.22 2.25
CA ASP A 274 -4.30 -9.21 3.31
C ASP A 274 -5.63 -9.94 3.56
N ILE A 275 -5.58 -11.27 3.60
CA ILE A 275 -6.76 -12.12 3.79
C ILE A 275 -7.43 -11.94 5.17
N THR A 276 -6.72 -11.37 6.14
CA THR A 276 -7.27 -11.10 7.48
C THR A 276 -8.12 -9.83 7.53
N LEU A 277 -8.10 -9.00 6.47
CA LEU A 277 -8.90 -7.80 6.35
C LEU A 277 -10.30 -8.11 5.83
N PHE A 278 -11.22 -8.40 6.70
CA PHE A 278 -12.60 -8.73 6.36
C PHE A 278 -13.62 -7.88 7.12
N ALA A 279 -14.81 -7.79 6.56
CA ALA A 279 -15.95 -7.15 7.20
C ALA A 279 -16.25 -7.78 8.58
N THR A 280 -16.46 -6.95 9.59
CA THR A 280 -16.77 -7.36 10.95
C THR A 280 -17.83 -6.44 11.57
N TYR A 281 -18.20 -6.67 12.79
CA TYR A 281 -19.19 -5.85 13.48
C TYR A 281 -18.64 -5.30 14.79
N ASP A 282 -19.09 -4.11 15.15
CA ASP A 282 -18.83 -3.49 16.45
C ASP A 282 -20.17 -3.07 17.09
N THR A 283 -20.42 -3.60 18.28
CA THR A 283 -21.60 -3.27 19.09
C THR A 283 -21.24 -2.47 20.34
N ALA A 284 -19.97 -2.17 20.54
CA ALA A 284 -19.47 -1.49 21.74
C ALA A 284 -19.76 0.03 21.73
N ASN A 285 -20.19 0.59 20.59
CA ASN A 285 -20.45 2.02 20.45
C ASN A 285 -21.75 2.23 19.66
N ALA A 286 -22.67 3.01 20.23
CA ALA A 286 -23.96 3.35 19.62
C ALA A 286 -23.84 4.22 18.36
N HIS A 287 -22.66 4.81 18.10
CA HIS A 287 -22.42 5.60 16.89
C HIS A 287 -21.94 4.79 15.69
N VAL A 288 -21.72 3.49 15.87
CA VAL A 288 -21.35 2.59 14.75
C VAL A 288 -22.63 2.11 14.08
N THR A 289 -22.75 2.33 12.79
CA THR A 289 -23.92 2.00 11.97
C THR A 289 -23.49 1.14 10.77
N PRO A 290 -24.37 0.22 10.29
CA PRO A 290 -25.69 -0.12 10.83
C PRO A 290 -25.61 -0.86 12.17
N ALA A 291 -26.64 -0.74 13.00
CA ALA A 291 -26.74 -1.44 14.27
C ALA A 291 -28.08 -2.16 14.40
N ASN A 292 -28.07 -3.37 14.94
CA ASN A 292 -29.27 -4.14 15.21
C ASN A 292 -29.11 -4.91 16.52
N ALA A 293 -30.17 -4.92 17.37
CA ALA A 293 -30.15 -5.59 18.67
C ALA A 293 -30.31 -7.12 18.57
N SER A 294 -30.83 -7.64 17.46
CA SER A 294 -31.21 -9.05 17.31
C SER A 294 -30.52 -9.77 16.15
N ALA A 295 -29.87 -9.05 15.26
CA ALA A 295 -29.16 -9.60 14.12
C ALA A 295 -27.73 -9.02 14.02
N VAL A 296 -26.78 -9.82 13.62
CA VAL A 296 -25.42 -9.36 13.30
C VAL A 296 -25.47 -8.62 11.98
N LEU A 297 -25.06 -7.34 11.99
CA LEU A 297 -24.84 -6.56 10.79
C LEU A 297 -23.37 -6.15 10.77
N TYR A 298 -22.71 -6.31 9.64
CA TYR A 298 -21.35 -5.82 9.46
C TYR A 298 -21.38 -4.29 9.33
N ASN A 299 -20.54 -3.61 10.06
CA ASN A 299 -20.55 -2.16 10.19
C ASN A 299 -19.15 -1.58 10.40
N THR A 300 -18.12 -2.38 10.16
CA THR A 300 -16.73 -1.97 10.27
C THR A 300 -15.82 -2.94 9.53
N ILE A 301 -14.63 -2.50 9.19
CA ILE A 301 -13.55 -3.33 8.67
C ILE A 301 -12.30 -3.14 9.51
N GLY A 302 -11.46 -4.17 9.55
CA GLY A 302 -10.18 -4.16 10.24
C GLY A 302 -10.30 -4.52 11.70
N LYS A 303 -10.90 -3.69 12.56
CA LYS A 303 -10.95 -3.93 14.01
C LYS A 303 -9.55 -4.33 14.53
N ASN A 304 -9.41 -5.54 15.09
CA ASN A 304 -8.15 -6.09 15.59
C ASN A 304 -7.30 -6.80 14.52
N THR A 305 -7.72 -6.83 13.27
CA THR A 305 -6.98 -7.46 12.16
C THR A 305 -6.26 -6.45 11.27
N TRP A 306 -6.66 -5.18 11.26
CA TRP A 306 -5.96 -4.12 10.54
C TRP A 306 -4.89 -3.47 11.44
N LYS A 307 -3.79 -4.17 11.67
CA LYS A 307 -2.77 -3.85 12.68
C LYS A 307 -1.33 -4.02 12.20
N GLU A 308 -1.13 -4.72 11.07
CA GLU A 308 0.19 -4.92 10.50
C GLU A 308 0.56 -3.76 9.57
N ALA A 309 1.83 -3.41 9.53
CA ALA A 309 2.33 -2.40 8.60
C ALA A 309 2.16 -2.88 7.15
N GLY A 310 1.82 -1.97 6.24
CA GLY A 310 1.62 -2.28 4.84
C GLY A 310 0.27 -2.92 4.48
N GLN A 311 -0.61 -3.20 5.46
CA GLN A 311 -1.97 -3.66 5.15
C GLN A 311 -2.79 -2.53 4.49
N GLU A 312 -3.43 -2.85 3.37
CA GLU A 312 -4.22 -1.93 2.55
C GLU A 312 -5.65 -2.38 2.37
N ILE A 313 -6.55 -1.42 2.29
CA ILE A 313 -7.94 -1.59 1.91
C ILE A 313 -8.28 -0.58 0.83
N THR A 314 -8.87 -1.05 -0.25
CA THR A 314 -9.29 -0.24 -1.39
C THR A 314 -10.81 -0.11 -1.44
N TRP A 315 -11.30 1.10 -1.70
CA TRP A 315 -12.70 1.39 -1.97
C TRP A 315 -12.85 1.98 -3.37
N GLU A 316 -13.90 1.61 -4.07
CA GLU A 316 -14.29 2.27 -5.30
C GLU A 316 -15.38 3.30 -5.01
N PHE A 317 -15.27 4.48 -5.63
CA PHE A 317 -16.31 5.48 -5.60
C PHE A 317 -16.35 6.27 -6.92
N GLU A 318 -17.47 6.89 -7.19
CA GLU A 318 -17.66 7.71 -8.39
C GLU A 318 -17.93 9.15 -7.99
N VAL A 319 -17.31 10.09 -8.70
CA VAL A 319 -17.59 11.52 -8.58
C VAL A 319 -18.27 12.02 -9.85
N PRO A 320 -19.25 12.95 -9.75
CA PRO A 320 -20.03 13.41 -10.91
C PRO A 320 -19.25 14.31 -11.86
N GLU A 321 -18.25 15.01 -11.36
CA GLU A 321 -17.44 16.01 -12.10
C GLU A 321 -16.02 16.06 -11.58
N ASP A 322 -15.10 16.58 -12.36
CA ASP A 322 -13.74 16.87 -11.93
C ASP A 322 -13.73 18.07 -10.98
N GLY A 323 -12.98 18.00 -9.89
CA GLY A 323 -12.92 19.10 -8.92
C GLY A 323 -12.31 18.70 -7.58
N PHE A 324 -12.27 19.64 -6.66
CA PHE A 324 -11.84 19.39 -5.28
C PHE A 324 -12.97 18.82 -4.44
N TYR A 325 -12.67 17.77 -3.72
CA TYR A 325 -13.58 17.09 -2.79
C TYR A 325 -12.93 16.94 -1.42
N TYR A 326 -13.73 17.01 -0.38
CA TYR A 326 -13.30 16.66 0.97
C TYR A 326 -13.54 15.17 1.20
N LEU A 327 -12.49 14.44 1.57
CA LEU A 327 -12.56 13.05 1.97
C LEU A 327 -12.60 12.98 3.51
N ALA A 328 -13.62 12.32 4.07
CA ALA A 328 -13.78 12.17 5.50
C ALA A 328 -13.92 10.70 5.88
N PHE A 329 -13.19 10.27 6.90
CA PHE A 329 -13.23 8.91 7.42
C PHE A 329 -13.82 8.88 8.83
N LYS A 330 -14.74 7.95 9.06
CA LYS A 330 -15.21 7.59 10.41
C LYS A 330 -14.35 6.45 10.93
N VAL A 331 -13.42 6.77 11.81
CA VAL A 331 -12.43 5.82 12.34
C VAL A 331 -12.52 5.65 13.84
N LYS A 332 -12.11 4.48 14.33
CA LYS A 332 -12.02 4.17 15.76
C LYS A 332 -10.69 3.46 16.02
N GLN A 333 -9.94 3.95 16.98
CA GLN A 333 -8.80 3.26 17.57
C GLN A 333 -9.07 3.08 19.07
N SER A 334 -9.24 1.85 19.54
CA SER A 334 -9.57 1.51 20.92
C SER A 334 -8.69 0.39 21.49
N GLU A 335 -7.78 -0.17 20.70
CA GLU A 335 -6.98 -1.33 21.08
C GLU A 335 -5.77 -0.95 21.96
N LYS A 336 -5.23 0.25 21.78
CA LYS A 336 -4.09 0.75 22.57
C LYS A 336 -4.36 2.15 23.08
N SER A 337 -4.10 2.37 24.37
CA SER A 337 -4.10 3.71 24.96
C SER A 337 -2.84 4.47 24.54
N ASN A 338 -3.00 5.75 24.26
CA ASN A 338 -1.90 6.66 23.87
C ASN A 338 -1.14 6.21 22.60
N ALA A 339 -1.83 5.59 21.65
CA ALA A 339 -1.28 5.23 20.37
C ALA A 339 -2.11 5.85 19.23
N TYR A 340 -1.41 6.26 18.18
CA TYR A 340 -2.04 6.74 16.94
C TYR A 340 -2.05 5.62 15.91
N SER A 341 -3.03 5.69 15.03
CA SER A 341 -3.02 4.94 13.79
C SER A 341 -2.67 5.89 12.66
N VAL A 342 -1.52 5.68 12.05
CA VAL A 342 -1.09 6.42 10.87
C VAL A 342 -1.57 5.68 9.62
N ARG A 343 -2.04 6.42 8.64
CA ARG A 343 -2.54 5.88 7.37
C ARG A 343 -2.00 6.73 6.24
N GLU A 344 -1.54 6.07 5.20
CA GLU A 344 -1.27 6.68 3.91
C GLU A 344 -2.53 6.57 3.05
N ILE A 345 -2.83 7.59 2.28
CA ILE A 345 -3.98 7.64 1.40
C ILE A 345 -3.50 7.84 -0.03
N SER A 346 -3.87 6.93 -0.91
CA SER A 346 -3.67 7.07 -2.35
C SER A 346 -5.01 7.16 -3.09
N ILE A 347 -5.04 7.90 -4.18
CA ILE A 347 -6.16 8.01 -5.11
C ILE A 347 -5.69 7.50 -6.46
N ASP A 348 -6.43 6.55 -7.05
CA ASP A 348 -6.07 5.87 -8.30
C ASP A 348 -4.66 5.26 -8.27
N GLY A 349 -4.26 4.73 -7.11
CA GLY A 349 -2.96 4.10 -6.89
C GLY A 349 -1.79 5.06 -6.70
N VAL A 350 -2.06 6.36 -6.59
CA VAL A 350 -1.02 7.39 -6.39
C VAL A 350 -1.21 8.10 -5.07
N VAL A 351 -0.18 8.14 -4.23
CA VAL A 351 -0.13 9.04 -3.07
C VAL A 351 0.05 10.46 -3.60
N ILE A 352 -0.90 11.33 -3.31
CA ILE A 352 -1.03 12.60 -4.01
C ILE A 352 0.01 13.61 -3.56
N CYS A 353 0.35 13.62 -2.29
CA CYS A 353 1.35 14.50 -1.69
C CYS A 353 1.97 13.87 -0.44
N GLU A 354 3.10 14.40 0.01
CA GLU A 354 3.84 13.90 1.18
C GLU A 354 3.10 14.03 2.52
N ASP A 355 2.01 14.82 2.57
CA ASP A 355 1.19 15.03 3.76
C ASP A 355 0.03 14.01 3.88
N MET A 356 -0.18 13.14 2.90
CA MET A 356 -1.24 12.11 2.86
C MET A 356 -0.68 10.72 3.12
#